data_ab5f50474bbb8d1d5dc8fdd81fa7e76c
#
_entry.id   ab5f50474bbb8d1d5dc8fdd81fa7e76c
#
_cell.length_a   1.000
_cell.length_b   1.000
_cell.length_c   1.000
_cell.angle_alpha   90.00
_cell.angle_beta   90.00
_cell.angle_gamma   90.00
#
_symmetry.space_group_name_H-M   'P 1'
#
loop_
_entity.id
_entity.type
_entity.pdbx_description
1 polymer ?
#
loop_
_entity_poly.entity_id
_entity_poly.type
_entity_poly.pdbx_seq_one_letter_code
_entity_poly.pdbx_strand_id
1 'polypeptide(L)'
;MEAPFQPVFVWNFVAGVIFPLIYIMAVINLMEKLVVKGFPQDLSRKIIHIAAGSWIWVWPLLDPSDGWSYIFNIAVALLWTLMFLQKGMKGDPNDTAVKTMTRTGNPKELLLGPLFFTLSMEFIGIVYFMTYIGVVTMGYLGWGDGLAPYIGSKYGKHKYKLLGREKSIEGTLAVFIFGFLGSLLLYLLVFFSIPTITEIYHMILLGIIVTIVEAVSPSDVDNLLIPAATVITGLVLGYPFPLL
;
A
#
# COMPACT_ATOMS: atom_id res chain seq x y z
N MET A 1 -30.82 -29.61 1.87
CA MET A 1 -30.59 -28.17 1.64
C MET A 1 -29.45 -27.76 2.55
N GLU A 2 -28.26 -27.63 2.00
CA GLU A 2 -27.13 -27.11 2.76
C GLU A 2 -27.41 -25.65 3.11
N ALA A 3 -26.97 -25.21 4.30
CA ALA A 3 -27.16 -23.84 4.74
C ALA A 3 -26.57 -22.87 3.70
N PRO A 4 -27.23 -21.75 3.36
CA PRO A 4 -26.85 -20.89 2.23
C PRO A 4 -25.52 -20.17 2.41
N PHE A 5 -24.90 -20.23 3.60
CA PHE A 5 -23.59 -19.62 3.88
C PHE A 5 -22.74 -20.59 4.69
N GLN A 6 -21.62 -21.03 4.08
CA GLN A 6 -20.57 -21.78 4.79
C GLN A 6 -19.99 -20.91 5.91
N PRO A 7 -19.67 -21.44 7.10
CA PRO A 7 -19.04 -20.69 8.19
C PRO A 7 -17.76 -19.94 7.77
N VAL A 8 -16.96 -20.56 6.90
CA VAL A 8 -15.74 -19.96 6.32
C VAL A 8 -16.05 -18.70 5.52
N PHE A 9 -17.07 -18.73 4.65
CA PHE A 9 -17.50 -17.57 3.88
C PHE A 9 -17.88 -16.37 4.77
N VAL A 10 -18.71 -16.61 5.79
CA VAL A 10 -19.12 -15.55 6.72
C VAL A 10 -17.92 -14.98 7.48
N TRP A 11 -17.03 -15.85 7.95
CA TRP A 11 -15.83 -15.43 8.64
C TRP A 11 -14.93 -14.59 7.73
N ASN A 12 -14.65 -15.05 6.51
CA ASN A 12 -13.82 -14.34 5.56
C ASN A 12 -14.44 -12.99 5.16
N PHE A 13 -15.76 -12.90 5.05
CA PHE A 13 -16.43 -11.62 4.86
C PHE A 13 -16.19 -10.67 6.05
N VAL A 14 -16.31 -11.13 7.27
CA VAL A 14 -16.06 -10.30 8.46
C VAL A 14 -14.59 -9.89 8.52
N ALA A 15 -13.67 -10.84 8.37
CA ALA A 15 -12.22 -10.59 8.47
C ALA A 15 -11.69 -9.75 7.29
N GLY A 16 -12.17 -9.98 6.07
CA GLY A 16 -11.67 -9.31 4.87
C GLY A 16 -12.38 -7.99 4.53
N VAL A 17 -13.62 -7.79 5.00
CA VAL A 17 -14.40 -6.57 4.70
C VAL A 17 -14.58 -5.72 5.94
N ILE A 18 -15.17 -6.28 6.99
CA ILE A 18 -15.61 -5.47 8.14
C ILE A 18 -14.41 -4.95 8.93
N PHE A 19 -13.44 -5.82 9.24
CA PHE A 19 -12.27 -5.39 10.02
C PHE A 19 -11.42 -4.34 9.29
N PRO A 20 -11.03 -4.52 8.01
CA PRO A 20 -10.29 -3.50 7.28
C PRO A 20 -11.08 -2.20 7.13
N LEU A 21 -12.40 -2.27 6.91
CA LEU A 21 -13.25 -1.09 6.79
C LEU A 21 -13.27 -0.29 8.10
N ILE A 22 -13.52 -0.95 9.23
CA ILE A 22 -13.49 -0.30 10.55
C ILE A 22 -12.10 0.29 10.82
N TYR A 23 -11.04 -0.47 10.55
CA TYR A 23 -9.67 -0.04 10.73
C TYR A 23 -9.35 1.23 9.95
N ILE A 24 -9.58 1.23 8.62
CA ILE A 24 -9.23 2.40 7.79
C ILE A 24 -10.10 3.62 8.11
N MET A 25 -11.39 3.41 8.39
CA MET A 25 -12.27 4.50 8.79
C MET A 25 -11.87 5.09 10.14
N ALA A 26 -11.43 4.27 11.10
CA ALA A 26 -10.91 4.76 12.37
C ALA A 26 -9.65 5.61 12.18
N VAL A 27 -8.73 5.18 11.32
CA VAL A 27 -7.52 5.94 10.99
C VAL A 27 -7.87 7.27 10.31
N ILE A 28 -8.74 7.27 9.31
CA ILE A 28 -9.17 8.49 8.61
C ILE A 28 -9.81 9.47 9.60
N ASN A 29 -10.77 9.02 10.39
CA ASN A 29 -11.44 9.87 11.38
C ASN A 29 -10.47 10.43 12.44
N LEU A 30 -9.49 9.64 12.86
CA LEU A 30 -8.45 10.11 13.79
C LEU A 30 -7.60 11.20 13.15
N MET A 31 -7.15 10.96 11.91
CA MET A 31 -6.31 11.92 11.17
C MET A 31 -7.06 13.22 10.89
N GLU A 32 -8.32 13.17 10.48
CA GLU A 32 -9.17 14.36 10.30
C GLU A 32 -9.25 15.19 11.57
N LYS A 33 -9.54 14.55 12.72
CA LYS A 33 -9.59 15.22 14.02
C LYS A 33 -8.25 15.86 14.41
N LEU A 34 -7.14 15.21 14.08
CA LEU A 34 -5.81 15.73 14.36
C LEU A 34 -5.48 16.91 13.44
N VAL A 35 -5.84 16.88 12.16
CA VAL A 35 -5.66 17.99 11.21
C VAL A 35 -6.42 19.23 11.67
N VAL A 36 -7.68 19.08 12.12
CA VAL A 36 -8.44 20.19 12.71
C VAL A 36 -7.74 20.80 13.94
N LYS A 37 -6.95 20.00 14.68
CA LYS A 37 -6.14 20.48 15.82
C LYS A 37 -4.75 21.00 15.43
N GLY A 38 -4.47 21.16 14.13
CA GLY A 38 -3.20 21.72 13.64
C GLY A 38 -2.14 20.68 13.24
N PHE A 39 -2.49 19.37 13.17
CA PHE A 39 -1.56 18.37 12.66
C PHE A 39 -1.33 18.57 11.16
N PRO A 40 -0.09 18.42 10.63
CA PRO A 40 0.20 18.65 9.22
C PRO A 40 -0.60 17.74 8.29
N GLN A 41 -1.34 18.34 7.36
CA GLN A 41 -2.20 17.61 6.42
C GLN A 41 -1.41 16.64 5.55
N ASP A 42 -0.21 17.03 5.07
CA ASP A 42 0.64 16.15 4.27
C ASP A 42 1.06 14.89 5.03
N LEU A 43 1.40 15.03 6.32
CA LEU A 43 1.75 13.88 7.16
C LEU A 43 0.51 13.00 7.45
N SER A 44 -0.65 13.62 7.66
CA SER A 44 -1.93 12.91 7.81
C SER A 44 -2.20 12.00 6.61
N ARG A 45 -2.08 12.52 5.39
CA ARG A 45 -2.25 11.72 4.15
C ARG A 45 -1.27 10.55 4.09
N LYS A 46 -0.02 10.76 4.49
CA LYS A 46 1.00 9.71 4.50
C LYS A 46 0.73 8.63 5.55
N ILE A 47 0.21 9.00 6.72
CA ILE A 47 -0.23 8.04 7.73
C ILE A 47 -1.41 7.21 7.22
N ILE A 48 -2.40 7.83 6.56
CA ILE A 48 -3.51 7.11 5.93
C ILE A 48 -3.01 6.14 4.85
N HIS A 49 -2.05 6.58 4.02
CA HIS A 49 -1.44 5.74 2.99
C HIS A 49 -0.72 4.51 3.60
N ILE A 50 0.09 4.72 4.64
CA ILE A 50 0.78 3.63 5.36
C ILE A 50 -0.23 2.67 5.98
N ALA A 51 -1.25 3.20 6.64
CA ALA A 51 -2.30 2.38 7.23
C ALA A 51 -3.06 1.57 6.17
N ALA A 52 -3.43 2.20 5.05
CA ALA A 52 -4.06 1.50 3.95
C ALA A 52 -3.14 0.41 3.37
N GLY A 53 -1.85 0.69 3.15
CA GLY A 53 -0.87 -0.30 2.69
C GLY A 53 -0.60 -1.43 3.69
N SER A 54 -0.88 -1.19 4.96
CA SER A 54 -0.71 -2.19 6.01
C SER A 54 -1.93 -3.11 6.18
N TRP A 55 -2.98 -2.97 5.37
CA TRP A 55 -4.23 -3.76 5.49
C TRP A 55 -3.99 -5.27 5.50
N ILE A 56 -2.89 -5.74 4.96
CA ILE A 56 -2.51 -7.16 4.90
C ILE A 56 -2.37 -7.82 6.28
N TRP A 57 -2.40 -7.05 7.37
CA TRP A 57 -2.46 -7.61 8.73
C TRP A 57 -3.68 -8.52 8.94
N VAL A 58 -4.75 -8.38 8.12
CA VAL A 58 -5.91 -9.28 8.17
C VAL A 58 -5.67 -10.62 7.47
N TRP A 59 -4.65 -10.76 6.63
CA TRP A 59 -4.41 -11.97 5.85
C TRP A 59 -4.38 -13.26 6.70
N PRO A 60 -3.69 -13.31 7.85
CA PRO A 60 -3.68 -14.53 8.68
C PRO A 60 -5.03 -14.84 9.33
N LEU A 61 -6.00 -13.94 9.26
CA LEU A 61 -7.36 -14.17 9.76
C LEU A 61 -8.26 -14.83 8.70
N LEU A 62 -7.85 -14.84 7.43
CA LEU A 62 -8.64 -15.40 6.34
C LEU A 62 -8.35 -16.88 6.16
N ASP A 63 -9.40 -17.66 5.96
CA ASP A 63 -9.34 -19.10 5.71
C ASP A 63 -9.57 -19.38 4.22
N PRO A 64 -8.54 -19.82 3.48
CA PRO A 64 -8.66 -20.11 2.05
C PRO A 64 -9.27 -21.49 1.76
N SER A 65 -9.77 -22.23 2.74
CA SER A 65 -10.23 -23.61 2.59
C SER A 65 -11.45 -23.78 1.65
N ASP A 66 -12.23 -22.73 1.41
CA ASP A 66 -13.30 -22.73 0.41
C ASP A 66 -12.81 -22.39 -1.01
N GLY A 67 -11.51 -22.13 -1.16
CA GLY A 67 -10.84 -21.89 -2.45
C GLY A 67 -11.00 -20.48 -3.03
N TRP A 68 -11.87 -19.61 -2.50
CA TRP A 68 -12.10 -18.30 -3.11
C TRP A 68 -12.46 -17.14 -2.16
N SER A 69 -13.09 -17.38 -1.01
CA SER A 69 -13.60 -16.28 -0.19
C SER A 69 -12.50 -15.43 0.47
N TYR A 70 -11.23 -15.91 0.47
CA TYR A 70 -10.09 -15.09 0.85
C TYR A 70 -9.98 -13.79 0.03
N ILE A 71 -10.58 -13.75 -1.17
CA ILE A 71 -10.60 -12.55 -2.05
C ILE A 71 -11.31 -11.36 -1.38
N PHE A 72 -12.11 -11.58 -0.34
CA PHE A 72 -12.67 -10.48 0.44
C PHE A 72 -11.61 -9.54 1.04
N ASN A 73 -10.35 -9.97 1.13
CA ASN A 73 -9.26 -9.11 1.57
C ASN A 73 -9.10 -7.83 0.72
N ILE A 74 -9.48 -7.86 -0.57
CA ILE A 74 -9.38 -6.69 -1.45
C ILE A 74 -10.65 -5.83 -1.49
N ALA A 75 -11.73 -6.23 -0.82
CA ALA A 75 -13.03 -5.57 -0.96
C ALA A 75 -12.98 -4.08 -0.61
N VAL A 76 -12.23 -3.70 0.43
CA VAL A 76 -12.08 -2.29 0.82
C VAL A 76 -11.25 -1.53 -0.21
N ALA A 77 -10.17 -2.11 -0.74
CA ALA A 77 -9.40 -1.50 -1.82
C ALA A 77 -10.28 -1.26 -3.06
N LEU A 78 -11.10 -2.24 -3.43
CA LEU A 78 -12.05 -2.14 -4.55
C LEU A 78 -13.08 -1.03 -4.33
N LEU A 79 -13.63 -0.89 -3.12
CA LEU A 79 -14.54 0.21 -2.80
C LEU A 79 -13.86 1.58 -2.99
N TRP A 80 -12.60 1.73 -2.58
CA TRP A 80 -11.82 2.94 -2.78
C TRP A 80 -11.51 3.17 -4.26
N THR A 81 -11.15 2.15 -5.01
CA THR A 81 -10.94 2.21 -6.48
C THR A 81 -12.18 2.78 -7.17
N LEU A 82 -13.35 2.22 -6.89
CA LEU A 82 -14.63 2.69 -7.46
C LEU A 82 -14.93 4.14 -7.05
N MET A 83 -14.67 4.49 -5.79
CA MET A 83 -14.83 5.87 -5.29
C MET A 83 -13.88 6.84 -6.00
N PHE A 84 -12.60 6.49 -6.18
CA PHE A 84 -11.63 7.34 -6.87
C PHE A 84 -11.98 7.52 -8.34
N LEU A 85 -12.42 6.48 -9.03
CA LEU A 85 -12.93 6.57 -10.40
C LEU A 85 -14.13 7.51 -10.47
N GLN A 86 -15.12 7.30 -9.61
CA GLN A 86 -16.35 8.11 -9.63
C GLN A 86 -16.07 9.58 -9.32
N LYS A 87 -15.31 9.89 -8.26
CA LYS A 87 -15.05 11.26 -7.81
C LYS A 87 -14.03 11.96 -8.70
N GLY A 88 -13.02 11.24 -9.17
CA GLY A 88 -12.04 11.79 -10.11
C GLY A 88 -12.64 12.17 -11.47
N MET A 89 -13.61 11.38 -11.96
CA MET A 89 -14.32 11.69 -13.22
C MET A 89 -15.39 12.75 -13.06
N LYS A 90 -16.09 12.83 -11.93
CA LYS A 90 -17.15 13.85 -11.69
C LYS A 90 -16.61 15.27 -11.58
N GLY A 91 -15.37 15.42 -11.13
CA GLY A 91 -14.69 16.70 -11.13
C GLY A 91 -15.21 17.74 -10.12
N ASP A 92 -15.72 17.32 -8.95
CA ASP A 92 -16.13 18.25 -7.87
C ASP A 92 -14.97 18.56 -6.91
N PRO A 93 -14.38 19.79 -6.98
CA PRO A 93 -13.29 20.19 -6.09
C PRO A 93 -13.71 20.33 -4.62
N ASN A 94 -15.03 20.45 -4.35
CA ASN A 94 -15.55 20.61 -3.00
C ASN A 94 -15.80 19.29 -2.28
N ASP A 95 -15.73 18.17 -2.99
CA ASP A 95 -15.85 16.84 -2.42
C ASP A 95 -14.79 16.61 -1.33
N THR A 96 -15.20 16.01 -0.22
CA THR A 96 -14.32 15.77 0.94
C THR A 96 -13.14 14.88 0.58
N ALA A 97 -13.34 13.81 -0.20
CA ALA A 97 -12.26 12.94 -0.62
C ALA A 97 -11.26 13.67 -1.53
N VAL A 98 -11.73 14.56 -2.42
CA VAL A 98 -10.85 15.40 -3.23
C VAL A 98 -10.00 16.29 -2.33
N LYS A 99 -10.60 17.01 -1.39
CA LYS A 99 -9.88 17.90 -0.45
C LYS A 99 -8.89 17.17 0.41
N THR A 100 -9.20 15.94 0.82
CA THR A 100 -8.36 15.18 1.77
C THR A 100 -7.25 14.40 1.07
N MET A 101 -7.48 13.90 -0.16
CA MET A 101 -6.58 12.93 -0.81
C MET A 101 -5.82 13.50 -1.99
N THR A 102 -6.16 14.70 -2.48
CA THR A 102 -5.39 15.37 -3.55
C THR A 102 -4.40 16.38 -2.97
N ARG A 103 -3.40 16.78 -3.78
CA ARG A 103 -2.39 17.78 -3.40
C ARG A 103 -2.84 19.20 -3.69
N THR A 104 -3.52 19.38 -4.83
CA THR A 104 -3.90 20.70 -5.35
C THR A 104 -5.41 20.96 -5.29
N GLY A 105 -6.22 19.99 -4.84
CA GLY A 105 -7.67 20.06 -4.90
C GLY A 105 -8.23 19.71 -6.29
N ASN A 106 -7.39 19.22 -7.21
CA ASN A 106 -7.85 18.77 -8.53
C ASN A 106 -8.39 17.33 -8.44
N PRO A 107 -9.70 17.10 -8.73
CA PRO A 107 -10.28 15.75 -8.67
C PRO A 107 -9.56 14.72 -9.54
N LYS A 108 -8.98 15.13 -10.68
CA LYS A 108 -8.24 14.22 -11.57
C LYS A 108 -7.02 13.59 -10.92
N GLU A 109 -6.48 14.16 -9.85
CA GLU A 109 -5.39 13.53 -9.10
C GLU A 109 -5.80 12.20 -8.44
N LEU A 110 -7.10 12.00 -8.16
CA LEU A 110 -7.62 10.74 -7.66
C LEU A 110 -7.46 9.59 -8.67
N LEU A 111 -7.44 9.91 -9.97
CA LEU A 111 -7.28 8.95 -11.07
C LEU A 111 -5.81 8.55 -11.32
N LEU A 112 -4.89 9.05 -10.54
CA LEU A 112 -3.46 8.76 -10.65
C LEU A 112 -2.95 8.02 -9.41
N GLY A 113 -2.20 8.66 -8.54
CA GLY A 113 -1.58 8.04 -7.36
C GLY A 113 -2.54 7.21 -6.51
N PRO A 114 -3.66 7.76 -6.02
CA PRO A 114 -4.61 7.00 -5.21
C PRO A 114 -5.21 5.79 -5.93
N LEU A 115 -5.60 5.95 -7.20
CA LEU A 115 -6.14 4.86 -8.01
C LEU A 115 -5.09 3.76 -8.24
N PHE A 116 -3.87 4.15 -8.65
CA PHE A 116 -2.80 3.18 -8.89
C PHE A 116 -2.41 2.42 -7.63
N PHE A 117 -2.46 3.10 -6.48
CA PHE A 117 -2.20 2.46 -5.20
C PHE A 117 -3.24 1.37 -4.87
N THR A 118 -4.53 1.66 -5.01
CA THR A 118 -5.58 0.66 -4.74
C THR A 118 -5.58 -0.49 -5.75
N LEU A 119 -5.33 -0.22 -7.04
CA LEU A 119 -5.14 -1.27 -8.05
C LEU A 119 -3.96 -2.19 -7.71
N SER A 120 -2.88 -1.63 -7.18
CA SER A 120 -1.73 -2.43 -6.72
C SER A 120 -2.08 -3.27 -5.49
N MET A 121 -2.86 -2.73 -4.55
CA MET A 121 -3.40 -3.49 -3.42
C MET A 121 -4.24 -4.68 -3.90
N GLU A 122 -5.15 -4.45 -4.86
CA GLU A 122 -6.00 -5.50 -5.43
C GLU A 122 -5.16 -6.59 -6.10
N PHE A 123 -4.22 -6.20 -6.97
CA PHE A 123 -3.33 -7.14 -7.63
C PHE A 123 -2.54 -7.98 -6.62
N ILE A 124 -1.91 -7.35 -5.63
CA ILE A 124 -1.14 -8.05 -4.61
C ILE A 124 -2.04 -8.91 -3.72
N GLY A 125 -3.22 -8.43 -3.35
CA GLY A 125 -4.17 -9.18 -2.52
C GLY A 125 -4.79 -10.40 -3.22
N ILE A 126 -4.93 -10.37 -4.54
CA ILE A 126 -5.44 -11.51 -5.33
C ILE A 126 -4.32 -12.49 -5.64
N VAL A 127 -3.22 -11.99 -6.22
CA VAL A 127 -2.18 -12.82 -6.82
C VAL A 127 -1.15 -13.27 -5.81
N TYR A 128 -0.79 -12.40 -4.88
CA TYR A 128 0.29 -12.63 -3.90
C TYR A 128 -0.21 -12.72 -2.45
N PHE A 129 -1.49 -13.12 -2.28
CA PHE A 129 -2.07 -13.36 -0.96
C PHE A 129 -1.21 -14.34 -0.14
N MET A 130 -0.90 -13.98 1.11
CA MET A 130 -0.11 -14.79 2.04
C MET A 130 1.28 -15.22 1.51
N THR A 131 1.86 -14.46 0.58
CA THR A 131 3.21 -14.75 0.06
C THR A 131 4.24 -13.76 0.61
N TYR A 132 5.51 -14.21 0.64
CA TYR A 132 6.64 -13.36 0.98
C TYR A 132 6.72 -12.11 0.11
N ILE A 133 6.59 -12.28 -1.23
CA ILE A 133 6.63 -11.16 -2.19
C ILE A 133 5.49 -10.17 -1.95
N GLY A 134 4.29 -10.67 -1.67
CA GLY A 134 3.15 -9.79 -1.35
C GLY A 134 3.41 -8.92 -0.13
N VAL A 135 3.92 -9.52 0.95
CA VAL A 135 4.25 -8.80 2.19
C VAL A 135 5.34 -7.76 1.97
N VAL A 136 6.44 -8.13 1.30
CA VAL A 136 7.56 -7.21 1.03
C VAL A 136 7.12 -6.07 0.11
N THR A 137 6.34 -6.37 -0.93
CA THR A 137 5.78 -5.36 -1.83
C THR A 137 4.97 -4.31 -1.05
N MET A 138 4.07 -4.75 -0.18
CA MET A 138 3.24 -3.83 0.60
C MET A 138 4.03 -3.05 1.64
N GLY A 139 5.12 -3.62 2.17
CA GLY A 139 6.04 -2.89 3.03
C GLY A 139 6.73 -1.73 2.31
N TYR A 140 7.28 -1.97 1.13
CA TYR A 140 7.93 -0.91 0.34
C TYR A 140 6.94 0.10 -0.23
N LEU A 141 5.81 -0.36 -0.76
CA LEU A 141 4.78 0.50 -1.31
C LEU A 141 4.10 1.35 -0.23
N GLY A 142 3.67 0.73 0.87
CA GLY A 142 2.96 1.44 1.93
C GLY A 142 3.86 2.33 2.78
N TRP A 143 4.98 1.78 3.29
CA TRP A 143 5.85 2.46 4.24
C TRP A 143 6.98 3.23 3.57
N GLY A 144 7.65 2.62 2.61
CA GLY A 144 8.76 3.24 1.88
C GLY A 144 8.30 4.48 1.11
N ASP A 145 7.42 4.30 0.14
CA ASP A 145 6.83 5.40 -0.62
C ASP A 145 5.98 6.33 0.27
N GLY A 146 5.31 5.77 1.26
CA GLY A 146 4.52 6.54 2.20
C GLY A 146 5.32 7.64 2.93
N LEU A 147 6.50 7.33 3.45
CA LEU A 147 7.30 8.28 4.26
C LEU A 147 8.33 9.08 3.45
N ALA A 148 8.79 8.57 2.32
CA ALA A 148 9.85 9.20 1.53
C ALA A 148 9.58 10.65 1.14
N PRO A 149 8.38 11.03 0.63
CA PRO A 149 8.11 12.43 0.28
C PRO A 149 8.11 13.38 1.48
N TYR A 150 7.64 12.92 2.64
CA TYR A 150 7.67 13.72 3.86
C TYR A 150 9.11 13.93 4.35
N ILE A 151 9.90 12.87 4.39
CA ILE A 151 11.32 12.96 4.78
C ILE A 151 12.09 13.83 3.79
N GLY A 152 11.89 13.60 2.48
CA GLY A 152 12.56 14.37 1.42
C GLY A 152 12.20 15.85 1.41
N SER A 153 10.96 16.22 1.72
CA SER A 153 10.53 17.63 1.80
C SER A 153 11.05 18.32 3.05
N LYS A 154 11.01 17.65 4.20
CA LYS A 154 11.34 18.26 5.50
C LYS A 154 12.83 18.21 5.84
N TYR A 155 13.51 17.14 5.46
CA TYR A 155 14.91 16.89 5.86
C TYR A 155 15.87 16.77 4.69
N GLY A 156 15.37 16.80 3.43
CA GLY A 156 16.16 16.65 2.21
C GLY A 156 17.07 17.84 1.95
N LYS A 157 18.37 17.70 2.26
CA LYS A 157 19.42 18.68 2.02
C LYS A 157 20.10 18.49 0.67
N HIS A 158 20.31 17.24 0.27
CA HIS A 158 21.02 16.87 -0.96
C HIS A 158 20.01 16.61 -2.08
N LYS A 159 19.68 17.69 -2.79
CA LYS A 159 18.70 17.63 -3.89
C LYS A 159 19.35 17.15 -5.18
N TYR A 160 18.59 16.36 -5.95
CA TYR A 160 18.95 15.97 -7.31
C TYR A 160 17.73 16.07 -8.22
N LYS A 161 17.98 16.24 -9.53
CA LYS A 161 16.93 16.24 -10.54
C LYS A 161 17.07 15.03 -11.44
N LEU A 162 15.98 14.28 -11.58
CA LEU A 162 15.93 13.14 -12.47
C LEU A 162 14.55 13.11 -13.16
N LEU A 163 14.53 12.94 -14.48
CA LEU A 163 13.33 12.94 -15.32
C LEU A 163 12.39 14.16 -15.06
N GLY A 164 13.00 15.33 -14.89
CA GLY A 164 12.26 16.59 -14.67
C GLY A 164 11.75 16.82 -13.25
N ARG A 165 12.10 15.93 -12.29
CA ARG A 165 11.68 16.03 -10.89
C ARG A 165 12.84 16.29 -9.97
N GLU A 166 12.55 17.07 -8.94
CA GLU A 166 13.46 17.28 -7.84
C GLU A 166 13.12 16.30 -6.70
N LYS A 167 14.08 15.46 -6.36
CA LYS A 167 14.06 14.54 -5.22
C LYS A 167 15.25 14.84 -4.30
N SER A 168 15.35 14.13 -3.19
CA SER A 168 16.51 14.25 -2.29
C SER A 168 17.06 12.87 -1.94
N ILE A 169 18.37 12.81 -1.68
CA ILE A 169 19.04 11.59 -1.25
C ILE A 169 18.41 11.07 0.05
N GLU A 170 18.07 11.97 0.98
CA GLU A 170 17.42 11.61 2.25
C GLU A 170 16.03 10.98 2.02
N GLY A 171 15.24 11.53 1.09
CA GLY A 171 13.95 10.95 0.70
C GLY A 171 14.13 9.58 0.05
N THR A 172 15.09 9.44 -0.86
CA THR A 172 15.40 8.16 -1.50
C THR A 172 15.89 7.12 -0.49
N LEU A 173 16.75 7.48 0.46
CA LEU A 173 17.16 6.59 1.54
C LEU A 173 15.97 6.20 2.47
N ALA A 174 15.02 7.11 2.64
CA ALA A 174 13.83 6.83 3.43
C ALA A 174 12.96 5.73 2.78
N VAL A 175 12.88 5.65 1.43
CA VAL A 175 12.22 4.53 0.75
C VAL A 175 12.83 3.21 1.20
N PHE A 176 14.14 3.10 1.17
CA PHE A 176 14.85 1.88 1.57
C PHE A 176 14.62 1.54 3.04
N ILE A 177 14.89 2.50 3.93
CA ILE A 177 14.86 2.26 5.38
C ILE A 177 13.44 1.93 5.85
N PHE A 178 12.47 2.78 5.51
CA PHE A 178 11.10 2.56 5.97
C PHE A 178 10.39 1.45 5.22
N GLY A 179 10.74 1.21 3.96
CA GLY A 179 10.26 0.05 3.21
C GLY A 179 10.75 -1.26 3.81
N PHE A 180 12.03 -1.34 4.18
CA PHE A 180 12.59 -2.51 4.88
C PHE A 180 11.93 -2.73 6.25
N LEU A 181 11.84 -1.69 7.07
CA LEU A 181 11.19 -1.78 8.39
C LEU A 181 9.70 -2.13 8.29
N GLY A 182 8.99 -1.54 7.32
CA GLY A 182 7.60 -1.86 7.04
C GLY A 182 7.41 -3.30 6.57
N SER A 183 8.29 -3.78 5.67
CA SER A 183 8.28 -5.17 5.21
C SER A 183 8.55 -6.15 6.36
N LEU A 184 9.52 -5.84 7.23
CA LEU A 184 9.83 -6.66 8.40
C LEU A 184 8.65 -6.70 9.38
N LEU A 185 8.05 -5.55 9.69
CA LEU A 185 6.89 -5.47 10.57
C LEU A 185 5.71 -6.27 10.01
N LEU A 186 5.39 -6.07 8.72
CA LEU A 186 4.30 -6.79 8.08
C LEU A 186 4.56 -8.29 7.98
N TYR A 187 5.83 -8.70 7.76
CA TYR A 187 6.22 -10.10 7.79
C TYR A 187 5.91 -10.74 9.16
N LEU A 188 6.33 -10.07 10.25
CA LEU A 188 6.06 -10.54 11.61
C LEU A 188 4.56 -10.64 11.91
N LEU A 189 3.76 -9.68 11.42
CA LEU A 189 2.31 -9.65 11.63
C LEU A 189 1.54 -10.69 10.78
N VAL A 190 2.04 -11.00 9.58
CA VAL A 190 1.36 -11.93 8.67
C VAL A 190 1.77 -13.37 8.92
N PHE A 191 3.05 -13.64 9.14
CA PHE A 191 3.55 -15.01 9.27
C PHE A 191 3.76 -15.47 10.72
N PHE A 192 3.64 -14.55 11.70
CA PHE A 192 3.92 -14.82 13.13
C PHE A 192 5.26 -15.52 13.36
N SER A 193 6.26 -15.24 12.53
CA SER A 193 7.58 -15.86 12.54
C SER A 193 8.66 -14.84 12.21
N ILE A 194 9.88 -15.13 12.66
CA ILE A 194 11.05 -14.31 12.31
C ILE A 194 11.52 -14.73 10.90
N PRO A 195 11.78 -13.78 9.99
CA PRO A 195 12.29 -14.11 8.66
C PRO A 195 13.68 -14.76 8.76
N THR A 196 13.95 -15.70 7.89
CA THR A 196 15.27 -16.35 7.74
C THR A 196 16.30 -15.34 7.25
N ILE A 197 17.59 -15.65 7.42
CA ILE A 197 18.69 -14.82 6.90
C ILE A 197 18.57 -14.62 5.39
N THR A 198 18.16 -15.65 4.65
CA THR A 198 17.94 -15.58 3.20
C THR A 198 16.80 -14.61 2.86
N GLU A 199 15.69 -14.66 3.57
CA GLU A 199 14.57 -13.73 3.38
C GLU A 199 14.95 -12.29 3.71
N ILE A 200 15.71 -12.07 4.79
CA ILE A 200 16.25 -10.73 5.11
C ILE A 200 17.16 -10.22 3.99
N TYR A 201 18.06 -11.08 3.46
CA TYR A 201 18.91 -10.71 2.34
C TYR A 201 18.10 -10.37 1.08
N HIS A 202 17.09 -11.17 0.74
CA HIS A 202 16.20 -10.87 -0.39
C HIS A 202 15.39 -9.60 -0.16
N MET A 203 14.93 -9.33 1.07
CA MET A 203 14.24 -8.09 1.42
C MET A 203 15.13 -6.87 1.20
N ILE A 204 16.41 -6.95 1.54
CA ILE A 204 17.40 -5.89 1.26
C ILE A 204 17.61 -5.70 -0.24
N LEU A 205 17.80 -6.79 -1.02
CA LEU A 205 17.96 -6.70 -2.47
C LEU A 205 16.75 -6.08 -3.16
N LEU A 206 15.54 -6.54 -2.80
CA LEU A 206 14.29 -5.95 -3.26
C LEU A 206 14.22 -4.46 -2.92
N GLY A 207 14.63 -4.10 -1.71
CA GLY A 207 14.68 -2.71 -1.27
C GLY A 207 15.61 -1.84 -2.08
N ILE A 208 16.78 -2.32 -2.45
CA ILE A 208 17.72 -1.60 -3.34
C ILE A 208 17.06 -1.35 -4.69
N ILE A 209 16.47 -2.37 -5.31
CA ILE A 209 15.80 -2.25 -6.61
C ILE A 209 14.61 -1.28 -6.53
N VAL A 210 13.74 -1.44 -5.54
CA VAL A 210 12.58 -0.54 -5.33
C VAL A 210 13.03 0.90 -5.14
N THR A 211 14.07 1.13 -4.35
CA THR A 211 14.61 2.47 -4.10
C THR A 211 15.11 3.13 -5.40
N ILE A 212 15.81 2.36 -6.26
CA ILE A 212 16.23 2.84 -7.58
C ILE A 212 15.01 3.13 -8.47
N VAL A 213 14.05 2.22 -8.52
CA VAL A 213 12.84 2.37 -9.33
C VAL A 213 12.04 3.59 -8.87
N GLU A 214 11.84 3.78 -7.56
CA GLU A 214 11.18 4.98 -7.02
C GLU A 214 11.95 6.25 -7.40
N ALA A 215 13.28 6.26 -7.26
CA ALA A 215 14.12 7.41 -7.59
C ALA A 215 13.96 7.86 -9.05
N VAL A 216 13.78 6.94 -9.99
CA VAL A 216 13.61 7.23 -11.43
C VAL A 216 12.14 7.33 -11.87
N SER A 217 11.18 6.97 -11.01
CA SER A 217 9.76 6.95 -11.36
C SER A 217 9.19 8.35 -11.58
N PRO A 218 8.34 8.53 -12.60
CA PRO A 218 7.44 9.68 -12.68
C PRO A 218 6.45 9.70 -11.51
N SER A 219 5.89 10.89 -11.17
CA SER A 219 4.91 11.02 -10.10
C SER A 219 3.72 10.10 -10.29
N ASP A 220 3.29 9.53 -9.18
CA ASP A 220 2.07 8.74 -9.08
C ASP A 220 2.15 7.38 -9.79
N VAL A 221 3.12 7.19 -10.74
CA VAL A 221 3.39 5.91 -11.42
C VAL A 221 4.23 4.98 -10.55
N ASP A 222 4.94 5.51 -9.57
CA ASP A 222 5.66 4.74 -8.55
C ASP A 222 4.77 3.69 -7.87
N ASN A 223 3.49 4.01 -7.63
CA ASN A 223 2.51 3.07 -7.09
C ASN A 223 2.25 1.81 -7.96
N LEU A 224 2.59 1.84 -9.24
CA LEU A 224 2.57 0.67 -10.14
C LEU A 224 3.97 0.08 -10.34
N LEU A 225 4.99 0.94 -10.42
CA LEU A 225 6.36 0.50 -10.72
C LEU A 225 7.00 -0.23 -9.53
N ILE A 226 6.70 0.17 -8.29
CA ILE A 226 7.20 -0.52 -7.09
C ILE A 226 6.69 -1.97 -7.04
N PRO A 227 5.37 -2.26 -7.13
CA PRO A 227 4.88 -3.63 -7.21
C PRO A 227 5.45 -4.42 -8.40
N ALA A 228 5.52 -3.81 -9.57
CA ALA A 228 6.10 -4.47 -10.74
C ALA A 228 7.57 -4.85 -10.51
N ALA A 229 8.37 -3.94 -9.95
CA ALA A 229 9.78 -4.19 -9.66
C ALA A 229 9.97 -5.29 -8.61
N THR A 230 9.17 -5.28 -7.53
CA THR A 230 9.25 -6.33 -6.49
C THR A 230 8.86 -7.69 -7.03
N VAL A 231 7.80 -7.77 -7.84
CA VAL A 231 7.34 -9.02 -8.46
C VAL A 231 8.38 -9.56 -9.44
N ILE A 232 8.86 -8.75 -10.37
CA ILE A 232 9.86 -9.17 -11.35
C ILE A 232 11.15 -9.63 -10.65
N THR A 233 11.63 -8.87 -9.67
CA THR A 233 12.83 -9.25 -8.92
C THR A 233 12.58 -10.50 -8.09
N GLY A 234 11.40 -10.66 -7.50
CA GLY A 234 10.99 -11.87 -6.78
C GLY A 234 11.05 -13.12 -7.66
N LEU A 235 10.54 -13.03 -8.91
CA LEU A 235 10.65 -14.13 -9.88
C LEU A 235 12.10 -14.49 -10.20
N VAL A 236 12.96 -13.49 -10.38
CA VAL A 236 14.41 -13.70 -10.61
C VAL A 236 15.08 -14.36 -9.41
N LEU A 237 14.65 -14.06 -8.19
CA LEU A 237 15.12 -14.69 -6.95
C LEU A 237 14.54 -16.09 -6.69
N GLY A 238 13.69 -16.60 -7.60
CA GLY A 238 13.11 -17.94 -7.51
C GLY A 238 11.80 -18.04 -6.71
N TYR A 239 11.19 -16.92 -6.34
CA TYR A 239 9.83 -16.96 -5.79
C TYR A 239 8.82 -17.25 -6.90
N PRO A 240 7.92 -18.23 -6.73
CA PRO A 240 6.99 -18.61 -7.79
C PRO A 240 5.96 -17.49 -8.06
N PHE A 241 5.45 -17.47 -9.28
CA PHE A 241 4.21 -16.76 -9.59
C PHE A 241 3.04 -17.59 -9.06
N PRO A 242 2.27 -17.14 -8.06
CA PRO A 242 1.36 -18.02 -7.32
C PRO A 242 0.18 -18.60 -8.11
N LEU A 243 -0.11 -18.03 -9.29
CA LEU A 243 -1.17 -18.53 -10.18
C LEU A 243 -0.66 -19.53 -11.24
N LEU A 244 0.63 -19.85 -11.25
CA LEU A 244 1.25 -20.88 -12.10
C LEU A 244 1.73 -22.06 -11.25
#